data_abfb79b81179297d8576352a08a4afb1
#
_entry.id   abfb79b81179297d8576352a08a4afb1
#
_cell.length_a   1.000
_cell.length_b   1.000
_cell.length_c   1.000
_cell.angle_alpha   90.00
_cell.angle_beta   90.00
_cell.angle_gamma   90.00
#
_symmetry.space_group_name_H-M   'P 1'
#
loop_
_entity.id
_entity.type
_entity.pdbx_description
1 polymer ?
#
loop_
_entity_poly.entity_id
_entity_poly.type
_entity_poly.pdbx_seq_one_letter_code
_entity_poly.pdbx_strand_id
1 'polypeptide(L)'
;MDVAMHLDRFFRDISVDARVTVTHISVYAAILQSLRRLGTDYLLMFGFELMQVAKISSGKTYYKAVRELNEFGYINYEPSFKKNKPSRISLPKPHD
;
A
#
# COMPACT_ATOMS: atom_id res chain seq x y z
N MET A 1 10.15 9.88 7.36
CA MET A 1 8.85 9.94 6.68
C MET A 1 7.83 10.66 7.54
N ASP A 2 7.08 11.56 6.95
CA ASP A 2 5.98 12.24 7.67
C ASP A 2 4.67 11.48 7.44
N VAL A 3 4.33 10.61 8.39
CA VAL A 3 3.14 9.76 8.29
C VAL A 3 1.86 10.60 8.28
N ALA A 4 1.80 11.65 9.11
CA ALA A 4 0.61 12.51 9.18
C ALA A 4 0.35 13.20 7.83
N MET A 5 1.40 13.69 7.17
CA MET A 5 1.29 14.32 5.86
C MET A 5 0.76 13.33 4.81
N HIS A 6 1.28 12.11 4.81
CA HIS A 6 0.84 11.09 3.86
C HIS A 6 -0.61 10.68 4.10
N LEU A 7 -1.03 10.55 5.35
CA LEU A 7 -2.41 10.22 5.68
C LEU A 7 -3.36 11.36 5.28
N ASP A 8 -3.00 12.60 5.59
CA ASP A 8 -3.85 13.75 5.24
C ASP A 8 -4.04 13.85 3.73
N ARG A 9 -2.96 13.66 2.97
CA ARG A 9 -3.02 13.69 1.50
C ARG A 9 -3.89 12.54 0.98
N PHE A 10 -3.69 11.35 1.48
CA PHE A 10 -4.44 10.17 1.06
C PHE A 10 -5.94 10.35 1.32
N PHE A 11 -6.32 10.74 2.52
CA PHE A 11 -7.74 10.94 2.86
C PHE A 11 -8.37 12.09 2.09
N ARG A 12 -7.61 13.15 1.81
CA ARG A 12 -8.11 14.22 0.95
C ARG A 12 -8.37 13.71 -0.47
N ASP A 13 -7.43 12.96 -1.03
CA ASP A 13 -7.55 12.48 -2.40
C ASP A 13 -8.68 11.47 -2.56
N ILE A 14 -8.83 10.54 -1.62
CA ILE A 14 -9.88 9.52 -1.71
C ILE A 14 -11.27 10.07 -1.42
N SER A 15 -11.39 11.24 -0.82
CA SER A 15 -12.70 11.85 -0.52
C SER A 15 -13.52 12.07 -1.79
N VAL A 16 -12.89 12.20 -2.94
CA VAL A 16 -13.52 12.38 -4.25
C VAL A 16 -13.25 11.19 -5.19
N ASP A 17 -12.77 10.09 -4.67
CA ASP A 17 -12.45 8.90 -5.46
C ASP A 17 -13.33 7.73 -5.01
N ALA A 18 -14.45 7.55 -5.70
CA ALA A 18 -15.44 6.53 -5.35
C ALA A 18 -14.96 5.10 -5.57
N ARG A 19 -13.82 4.91 -6.24
CA ARG A 19 -13.24 3.57 -6.46
C ARG A 19 -12.61 2.99 -5.19
N VAL A 20 -12.23 3.86 -4.25
CA VAL A 20 -11.52 3.45 -3.04
C VAL A 20 -12.49 2.95 -1.99
N THR A 21 -12.21 1.78 -1.46
CA THR A 21 -13.01 1.08 -0.45
C THR A 21 -12.24 0.96 0.86
N VAL A 22 -12.92 0.44 1.90
CA VAL A 22 -12.27 0.17 3.18
C VAL A 22 -11.09 -0.79 3.05
N THR A 23 -11.16 -1.72 2.10
CA THR A 23 -10.04 -2.65 1.84
C THR A 23 -8.80 -1.90 1.36
N HIS A 24 -8.98 -0.95 0.46
CA HIS A 24 -7.88 -0.10 -0.02
C HIS A 24 -7.27 0.70 1.13
N ILE A 25 -8.12 1.26 1.98
CA ILE A 25 -7.66 2.05 3.14
C ILE A 25 -6.85 1.18 4.08
N SER A 26 -7.34 -0.04 4.37
CA SER A 26 -6.63 -0.98 5.24
C SER A 26 -5.24 -1.34 4.69
N VAL A 27 -5.16 -1.64 3.40
CA VAL A 27 -3.89 -1.98 2.74
C VAL A 27 -2.94 -0.79 2.76
N TYR A 28 -3.43 0.40 2.41
CA TYR A 28 -2.61 1.61 2.42
C TYR A 28 -2.06 1.89 3.82
N ALA A 29 -2.90 1.79 4.85
CA ALA A 29 -2.48 2.01 6.23
C ALA A 29 -1.40 0.99 6.64
N ALA A 30 -1.55 -0.27 6.25
CA ALA A 30 -0.56 -1.32 6.55
C ALA A 30 0.79 -1.01 5.88
N ILE A 31 0.76 -0.56 4.64
CA ILE A 31 1.97 -0.16 3.90
C ILE A 31 2.66 1.00 4.62
N LEU A 32 1.90 2.04 4.95
CA LEU A 32 2.44 3.24 5.60
C LEU A 32 3.04 2.92 6.97
N GLN A 33 2.35 2.10 7.77
CA GLN A 33 2.84 1.67 9.07
C GLN A 33 4.14 0.86 8.94
N SER A 34 4.21 -0.02 7.95
CA SER A 34 5.39 -0.86 7.72
C SER A 34 6.59 -0.02 7.28
N LEU A 35 6.37 0.96 6.41
CA LEU A 35 7.43 1.90 6.00
C LEU A 35 7.97 2.67 7.21
N ARG A 36 7.07 3.17 8.05
CA ARG A 36 7.45 3.91 9.26
C ARG A 36 8.23 3.03 10.22
N ARG A 37 7.73 1.82 10.48
CA ARG A 37 8.36 0.89 11.43
C ARG A 37 9.77 0.51 11.01
N LEU A 38 9.95 0.27 9.70
CA LEU A 38 11.25 -0.12 9.16
C LEU A 38 12.17 1.08 8.87
N GLY A 39 11.63 2.29 8.86
CA GLY A 39 12.39 3.51 8.57
C GLY A 39 12.94 3.56 7.16
N THR A 40 12.18 3.02 6.18
CA THR A 40 12.63 2.93 4.79
C THR A 40 11.66 3.64 3.86
N ASP A 41 12.13 3.95 2.63
CA ASP A 41 11.32 4.57 1.58
C ASP A 41 10.58 3.54 0.73
N TYR A 42 10.89 2.26 0.91
CA TYR A 42 10.25 1.19 0.17
C TYR A 42 10.20 -0.07 1.03
N LEU A 43 9.27 -0.95 0.68
CA LEU A 43 9.11 -2.26 1.33
C LEU A 43 9.54 -3.36 0.39
N LEU A 44 10.26 -4.33 0.93
CA LEU A 44 10.47 -5.63 0.31
C LEU A 44 9.78 -6.64 1.22
N MET A 45 8.51 -6.92 0.96
CA MET A 45 7.70 -7.77 1.82
C MET A 45 6.88 -8.75 0.97
N PHE A 46 6.68 -9.93 1.54
CA PHE A 46 5.77 -10.89 0.94
C PHE A 46 4.32 -10.48 1.26
N GLY A 47 3.41 -10.83 0.34
CA GLY A 47 2.01 -10.47 0.51
C GLY A 47 1.42 -10.94 1.84
N PHE A 48 1.78 -12.15 2.29
CA PHE A 48 1.25 -12.68 3.54
C PHE A 48 1.62 -11.81 4.75
N GLU A 49 2.77 -11.15 4.72
CA GLU A 49 3.20 -10.26 5.81
C GLU A 49 2.31 -9.01 5.88
N LEU A 50 2.06 -8.37 4.74
CA LEU A 50 1.19 -7.20 4.69
C LEU A 50 -0.27 -7.55 4.97
N MET A 51 -0.71 -8.73 4.51
CA MET A 51 -2.05 -9.22 4.80
C MET A 51 -2.32 -9.32 6.31
N GLN A 52 -1.33 -9.78 7.07
CA GLN A 52 -1.46 -9.86 8.53
C GLN A 52 -1.62 -8.48 9.16
N VAL A 53 -0.85 -7.49 8.73
CA VAL A 53 -0.93 -6.12 9.24
C VAL A 53 -2.26 -5.49 8.86
N ALA A 54 -2.70 -5.69 7.62
CA ALA A 54 -3.95 -5.13 7.09
C ALA A 54 -5.20 -5.87 7.59
N LYS A 55 -5.03 -7.03 8.24
CA LYS A 55 -6.14 -7.87 8.72
C LYS A 55 -7.00 -8.41 7.58
N ILE A 56 -6.36 -8.79 6.48
CA ILE A 56 -7.00 -9.39 5.33
C ILE A 56 -6.54 -10.84 5.24
N SER A 57 -7.50 -11.78 5.26
CA SER A 57 -7.19 -13.20 5.22
C SER A 57 -7.23 -13.79 3.81
N SER A 58 -7.88 -13.11 2.86
CA SER A 58 -7.98 -13.57 1.48
C SER A 58 -6.88 -12.97 0.61
N GLY A 59 -6.03 -13.83 0.05
CA GLY A 59 -5.00 -13.41 -0.89
C GLY A 59 -5.58 -12.73 -2.12
N LYS A 60 -6.70 -13.25 -2.62
CA LYS A 60 -7.38 -12.67 -3.78
C LYS A 60 -7.81 -11.23 -3.50
N THR A 61 -8.41 -10.99 -2.34
CA THR A 61 -8.83 -9.64 -1.92
C THR A 61 -7.62 -8.71 -1.76
N TYR A 62 -6.58 -9.19 -1.12
CA TYR A 62 -5.36 -8.41 -0.90
C TYR A 62 -4.71 -7.98 -2.22
N TYR A 63 -4.44 -8.94 -3.11
CA TYR A 63 -3.73 -8.65 -4.36
C TYR A 63 -4.53 -7.75 -5.28
N LYS A 64 -5.87 -7.91 -5.29
CA LYS A 64 -6.74 -7.01 -6.03
C LYS A 64 -6.59 -5.57 -5.52
N ALA A 65 -6.62 -5.39 -4.20
CA ALA A 65 -6.51 -4.07 -3.58
C ALA A 65 -5.14 -3.42 -3.87
N VAL A 66 -4.07 -4.19 -3.77
CA VAL A 66 -2.71 -3.68 -4.05
C VAL A 66 -2.58 -3.23 -5.50
N ARG A 67 -3.06 -4.06 -6.45
CA ARG A 67 -3.00 -3.71 -7.86
C ARG A 67 -3.82 -2.46 -8.16
N GLU A 68 -5.00 -2.35 -7.56
CA GLU A 68 -5.87 -1.19 -7.75
C GLU A 68 -5.26 0.08 -7.16
N LEU A 69 -4.68 0.01 -5.96
CA LEU A 69 -3.98 1.15 -5.38
C LEU A 69 -2.85 1.64 -6.28
N ASN A 70 -2.14 0.73 -6.92
CA ASN A 70 -1.10 1.06 -7.90
C ASN A 70 -1.71 1.72 -9.15
N GLU A 71 -2.79 1.15 -9.69
CA GLU A 71 -3.48 1.71 -10.86
C GLU A 71 -4.04 3.10 -10.59
N PHE A 72 -4.58 3.31 -9.38
CA PHE A 72 -5.16 4.60 -8.99
C PHE A 72 -4.10 5.65 -8.65
N GLY A 73 -2.83 5.26 -8.58
CA GLY A 73 -1.74 6.19 -8.34
C GLY A 73 -1.41 6.44 -6.87
N TYR A 74 -1.94 5.64 -5.95
CA TYR A 74 -1.69 5.83 -4.51
C TYR A 74 -0.41 5.16 -4.02
N ILE A 75 0.03 4.11 -4.71
CA ILE A 75 1.29 3.41 -4.40
C ILE A 75 1.99 3.04 -5.70
N ASN A 76 3.27 2.69 -5.57
CA ASN A 76 4.03 2.02 -6.64
C ASN A 76 4.22 0.57 -6.21
N TYR A 77 3.72 -0.35 -7.02
CA TYR A 77 3.79 -1.78 -6.73
C TYR A 77 4.55 -2.50 -7.84
N GLU A 78 5.66 -3.15 -7.47
CA GLU A 78 6.46 -3.95 -8.38
C GLU A 78 6.39 -5.41 -7.90
N PRO A 79 5.50 -6.23 -8.50
CA PRO A 79 5.36 -7.62 -8.10
C PRO A 79 6.60 -8.43 -8.44
N SER A 80 6.89 -9.42 -7.60
CA SER A 80 7.93 -10.40 -7.90
C SER A 80 7.29 -11.62 -8.54
N PHE A 81 7.86 -12.07 -9.65
CA PHE A 81 7.42 -13.29 -10.32
C PHE A 81 8.19 -14.53 -9.86
N LYS A 82 9.13 -14.35 -8.93
CA LYS A 82 9.89 -15.45 -8.33
C LYS A 82 9.30 -15.78 -6.97
N LYS A 83 9.02 -17.06 -6.72
CA LYS A 83 8.34 -17.53 -5.49
C LYS A 83 9.07 -17.16 -4.21
N ASN A 84 10.39 -17.04 -4.25
CA ASN A 84 11.21 -16.80 -3.07
C ASN A 84 11.72 -15.37 -2.95
N LYS A 85 11.15 -14.45 -3.73
CA LYS A 85 11.51 -13.02 -3.66
C LYS A 85 10.31 -12.17 -3.34
N PRO A 86 10.45 -11.22 -2.41
CA PRO A 86 9.34 -10.33 -2.05
C PRO A 86 9.05 -9.31 -3.14
N SER A 87 7.83 -8.80 -3.13
CA SER A 87 7.43 -7.67 -3.96
C SER A 87 7.98 -6.37 -3.38
N ARG A 88 8.12 -5.37 -4.23
CA ARG A 88 8.56 -4.03 -3.81
C ARG A 88 7.38 -3.06 -3.84
N ILE A 89 7.19 -2.35 -2.75
CA ILE A 89 6.14 -1.34 -2.63
C ILE A 89 6.75 -0.04 -2.12
N SER A 90 6.39 1.07 -2.75
CA SER A 90 6.80 2.40 -2.32
C SER A 90 5.65 3.38 -2.54
N LEU A 91 5.80 4.58 -1.99
CA LEU A 91 4.83 5.65 -2.23
C LEU A 91 5.30 6.48 -3.42
N PRO A 92 4.36 6.98 -4.25
CA PRO A 92 4.72 7.89 -5.32
C PRO A 92 5.36 9.16 -4.77
N LYS A 93 6.32 9.71 -5.49
CA LYS A 93 6.89 10.99 -5.11
C LYS A 93 5.85 12.08 -5.29
N PRO A 94 5.78 13.07 -4.36
CA PRO A 94 4.85 14.17 -4.53
C PRO A 94 5.19 14.96 -5.80
N HIS A 95 4.14 15.37 -6.51
CA HIS A 95 4.29 16.26 -7.64
C HIS A 95 4.49 17.69 -7.12
N ASP A 96 5.44 18.36 -7.68
CA ASP A 96 5.69 19.77 -7.37
C ASP A 96 4.66 20.66 -8.06
#